data_124d9480bbd3fa623148e2dc3c81ca68
#
_entry.id   124d9480bbd3fa623148e2dc3c81ca68
#
_cell.length_a   1.000
_cell.length_b   1.000
_cell.length_c   1.000
_cell.angle_alpha   90.00
_cell.angle_beta   90.00
_cell.angle_gamma   90.00
#
_symmetry.space_group_name_H-M   'P 1'
#
loop_
_entity.id
_entity.type
_entity.pdbx_description
1 polymer ?
#
loop_
_entity_poly.entity_id
_entity_poly.type
_entity_poly.pdbx_seq_one_letter_code
_entity_poly.pdbx_strand_id
1 'polypeptide(L)'
;MCEQYVARADEPFRIDELWPFTDKLERNGIASYGWGATWLGADGELHSYRDTGTFVDDAKGRSKVGAQTTRAVLVHLRRPSKLSTIGPADTQPFDDPAGRFSFSHNGALRHEGRFRKRFRDAGRLHGRADTEMSARWLEDEWDGGANVPAMLRHLHEAFEGDANLAVLTRDGAGYHYAGNSENPVFTFDLGRIRVASTGIHSLDRSFFRYVAPEATNRKLVPRSRTASI
;
A
#
# COMPACT_ATOMS: atom_id res chain seq x y z
N MET A 1 -0.29 -9.88 9.10
CA MET A 1 -0.34 -9.40 7.71
C MET A 1 -1.22 -8.19 7.65
N CYS A 2 -0.90 -7.27 6.76
CA CYS A 2 -1.65 -6.05 6.52
C CYS A 2 -2.58 -6.26 5.32
N GLU A 3 -3.46 -5.29 5.05
CA GLU A 3 -4.16 -5.18 3.78
C GLU A 3 -3.76 -3.87 3.12
N GLN A 4 -3.68 -3.87 1.79
CA GLN A 4 -3.33 -2.67 1.05
C GLN A 4 -3.92 -2.69 -0.35
N TYR A 5 -4.16 -1.50 -0.89
CA TYR A 5 -4.55 -1.35 -2.29
C TYR A 5 -4.06 -0.04 -2.89
N VAL A 6 -3.87 -0.02 -4.18
CA VAL A 6 -3.82 1.19 -5.00
C VAL A 6 -5.09 1.25 -5.83
N ALA A 7 -5.62 2.46 -6.03
CA ALA A 7 -6.81 2.70 -6.84
C ALA A 7 -6.60 3.92 -7.73
N ARG A 8 -7.11 3.86 -8.96
CA ARG A 8 -6.99 4.92 -9.96
C ARG A 8 -8.23 5.00 -10.84
N ALA A 9 -8.54 6.21 -11.29
CA ALA A 9 -9.53 6.45 -12.33
C ALA A 9 -9.04 7.53 -13.30
N ASP A 10 -9.57 7.53 -14.52
CA ASP A 10 -9.27 8.56 -15.52
C ASP A 10 -9.87 9.91 -15.11
N GLU A 11 -11.07 9.90 -14.52
CA GLU A 11 -11.71 11.07 -13.96
C GLU A 11 -11.55 11.13 -12.43
N PRO A 12 -11.43 12.34 -11.85
CA PRO A 12 -11.33 12.49 -10.40
C PRO A 12 -12.52 11.84 -9.67
N PHE A 13 -12.24 11.22 -8.52
CA PHE A 13 -13.23 10.64 -7.61
C PHE A 13 -12.97 11.10 -6.19
N ARG A 14 -14.00 11.08 -5.35
CA ARG A 14 -13.83 11.29 -3.91
C ARG A 14 -13.29 10.02 -3.28
N ILE A 15 -12.32 10.14 -2.38
CA ILE A 15 -11.70 8.96 -1.75
C ILE A 15 -12.74 8.17 -0.93
N ASP A 16 -13.76 8.81 -0.38
CA ASP A 16 -14.82 8.13 0.37
C ASP A 16 -15.69 7.18 -0.49
N GLU A 17 -15.65 7.28 -1.82
CA GLU A 17 -16.26 6.28 -2.71
C GLU A 17 -15.66 4.87 -2.50
N LEU A 18 -14.43 4.78 -1.98
CA LEU A 18 -13.75 3.52 -1.66
C LEU A 18 -13.98 3.05 -0.21
N TRP A 19 -14.56 3.87 0.67
CA TRP A 19 -14.73 3.51 2.08
C TRP A 19 -15.60 2.28 2.33
N PRO A 20 -16.68 2.02 1.56
CA PRO A 20 -17.42 0.76 1.70
C PRO A 20 -16.58 -0.49 1.45
N PHE A 21 -15.66 -0.41 0.48
CA PHE A 21 -14.68 -1.47 0.20
C PHE A 21 -13.62 -1.57 1.31
N THR A 22 -13.04 -0.43 1.72
CA THR A 22 -12.02 -0.37 2.76
C THR A 22 -12.51 -0.90 4.11
N ASP A 23 -13.74 -0.55 4.50
CA ASP A 23 -14.40 -1.05 5.72
C ASP A 23 -14.55 -2.58 5.71
N LYS A 24 -15.02 -3.14 4.59
CA LYS A 24 -15.13 -4.59 4.42
C LYS A 24 -13.75 -5.27 4.40
N LEU A 25 -12.74 -4.65 3.78
CA LEU A 25 -11.39 -5.18 3.73
C LEU A 25 -10.78 -5.25 5.14
N GLU A 26 -10.93 -4.21 5.97
CA GLU A 26 -10.45 -4.23 7.35
C GLU A 26 -11.22 -5.22 8.22
N ARG A 27 -12.56 -5.22 8.18
CA ARG A 27 -13.42 -6.09 9.02
C ARG A 27 -13.27 -7.56 8.73
N ASN A 28 -13.03 -7.94 7.48
CA ASN A 28 -12.86 -9.33 7.08
C ASN A 28 -11.39 -9.76 7.05
N GLY A 29 -10.46 -8.79 7.06
CA GLY A 29 -9.02 -9.01 7.17
C GLY A 29 -8.57 -9.18 8.61
N ILE A 30 -7.28 -9.02 8.83
CA ILE A 30 -6.66 -9.11 10.16
C ILE A 30 -5.98 -7.80 10.57
N ALA A 31 -6.13 -6.73 9.80
CA ALA A 31 -5.62 -5.40 10.11
C ALA A 31 -6.41 -4.79 11.28
N SER A 32 -5.73 -4.21 12.28
CA SER A 32 -6.39 -3.58 13.43
C SER A 32 -5.49 -2.66 14.27
N TYR A 33 -4.39 -2.16 13.69
CA TYR A 33 -3.38 -1.39 14.45
C TYR A 33 -2.80 -0.21 13.67
N GLY A 34 -3.64 0.51 12.99
CA GLY A 34 -3.25 1.68 12.22
C GLY A 34 -3.66 1.60 10.75
N TRP A 35 -3.77 2.75 10.15
CA TRP A 35 -4.01 2.89 8.72
C TRP A 35 -3.36 4.14 8.18
N GLY A 36 -3.25 4.20 6.88
CA GLY A 36 -2.83 5.40 6.19
C GLY A 36 -3.22 5.38 4.73
N ALA A 37 -3.24 6.57 4.16
CA ALA A 37 -3.51 6.80 2.76
C ALA A 37 -2.55 7.85 2.20
N THR A 38 -2.12 7.66 0.97
CA THR A 38 -1.45 8.69 0.16
C THR A 38 -2.23 8.87 -1.12
N TRP A 39 -2.49 10.12 -1.52
CA TRP A 39 -3.25 10.46 -2.72
C TRP A 39 -2.57 11.55 -3.52
N LEU A 40 -2.83 11.57 -4.81
CA LEU A 40 -2.42 12.65 -5.70
C LEU A 40 -3.35 13.84 -5.52
N GLY A 41 -2.83 14.97 -5.05
CA GLY A 41 -3.57 16.21 -4.91
C GLY A 41 -3.83 16.92 -6.25
N ALA A 42 -4.74 17.89 -6.24
CA ALA A 42 -5.00 18.74 -7.40
C ALA A 42 -3.81 19.63 -7.78
N ASP A 43 -2.89 19.84 -6.84
CA ASP A 43 -1.61 20.55 -7.02
C ASP A 43 -0.53 19.70 -7.71
N GLY A 44 -0.82 18.41 -7.99
CA GLY A 44 0.13 17.47 -8.59
C GLY A 44 1.14 16.90 -7.58
N GLU A 45 0.95 17.13 -6.28
CA GLU A 45 1.79 16.59 -5.22
C GLU A 45 1.13 15.39 -4.54
N LEU A 46 1.95 14.52 -3.92
CA LEU A 46 1.46 13.44 -3.08
C LEU A 46 1.21 13.97 -1.67
N HIS A 47 -0.02 13.79 -1.19
CA HIS A 47 -0.43 14.10 0.18
C HIS A 47 -0.67 12.81 0.94
N SER A 48 -0.37 12.79 2.24
CA SER A 48 -0.54 11.60 3.06
C SER A 48 -1.25 11.88 4.39
N TYR A 49 -1.87 10.84 4.90
CA TYR A 49 -2.44 10.75 6.23
C TYR A 49 -2.09 9.40 6.84
N ARG A 50 -1.73 9.39 8.13
CA ARG A 50 -1.45 8.17 8.89
C ARG A 50 -1.96 8.29 10.31
N ASP A 51 -2.57 7.23 10.82
CA ASP A 51 -3.02 7.12 12.20
C ASP A 51 -2.72 5.72 12.76
N THR A 52 -2.56 5.63 14.06
CA THR A 52 -2.31 4.36 14.78
C THR A 52 -3.59 3.65 15.19
N GLY A 53 -4.73 4.31 15.14
CA GLY A 53 -6.05 3.71 15.29
C GLY A 53 -6.46 2.91 14.07
N THR A 54 -7.50 2.09 14.20
CA THR A 54 -8.05 1.36 13.05
C THR A 54 -8.76 2.30 12.09
N PHE A 55 -8.84 1.93 10.81
CA PHE A 55 -9.60 2.72 9.84
C PHE A 55 -11.07 2.87 10.28
N VAL A 56 -11.68 1.79 10.80
CA VAL A 56 -13.10 1.81 11.22
C VAL A 56 -13.35 2.78 12.37
N ASP A 57 -12.42 2.88 13.33
CA ASP A 57 -12.59 3.71 14.53
C ASP A 57 -12.16 5.16 14.32
N ASP A 58 -11.33 5.46 13.32
CA ASP A 58 -10.86 6.82 13.03
C ASP A 58 -11.87 7.61 12.16
N ALA A 59 -13.00 7.97 12.73
CA ALA A 59 -14.03 8.74 12.03
C ALA A 59 -13.52 10.10 11.53
N LYS A 60 -12.61 10.74 12.28
CA LYS A 60 -12.02 12.05 11.92
C LYS A 60 -11.09 11.95 10.72
N GLY A 61 -10.17 10.99 10.74
CA GLY A 61 -9.25 10.74 9.61
C GLY A 61 -10.00 10.32 8.36
N ARG A 62 -10.96 9.39 8.50
CA ARG A 62 -11.83 8.97 7.39
C ARG A 62 -12.57 10.15 6.75
N SER A 63 -13.14 11.04 7.56
CA SER A 63 -13.83 12.24 7.06
C SER A 63 -12.85 13.18 6.35
N LYS A 64 -11.68 13.44 6.93
CA LYS A 64 -10.65 14.31 6.37
C LYS A 64 -10.11 13.80 5.03
N VAL A 65 -9.75 12.53 4.98
CA VAL A 65 -9.19 11.89 3.78
C VAL A 65 -10.28 11.64 2.75
N GLY A 66 -11.44 11.15 3.17
CA GLY A 66 -12.57 10.86 2.29
C GLY A 66 -13.12 12.06 1.53
N ALA A 67 -13.02 13.26 2.12
CA ALA A 67 -13.42 14.50 1.46
C ALA A 67 -12.49 14.93 0.32
N GLN A 68 -11.29 14.34 0.21
CA GLN A 68 -10.35 14.67 -0.85
C GLN A 68 -10.80 14.09 -2.19
N THR A 69 -10.57 14.87 -3.24
CA THR A 69 -10.80 14.45 -4.63
C THR A 69 -9.45 14.14 -5.28
N THR A 70 -9.34 12.99 -5.92
CA THR A 70 -8.09 12.51 -6.51
C THR A 70 -8.35 11.67 -7.75
N ARG A 71 -7.31 11.42 -8.54
CA ARG A 71 -7.31 10.40 -9.59
C ARG A 71 -6.60 9.11 -9.15
N ALA A 72 -5.82 9.15 -8.07
CA ALA A 72 -5.08 7.99 -7.62
C ALA A 72 -4.83 8.04 -6.11
N VAL A 73 -4.97 6.90 -5.43
CA VAL A 73 -4.76 6.74 -4.00
C VAL A 73 -4.12 5.38 -3.68
N LEU A 74 -3.22 5.37 -2.71
CA LEU A 74 -2.66 4.17 -2.06
C LEU A 74 -3.19 4.14 -0.63
N VAL A 75 -3.79 3.03 -0.21
CA VAL A 75 -4.29 2.82 1.15
C VAL A 75 -3.63 1.58 1.76
N HIS A 76 -3.26 1.69 3.02
CA HIS A 76 -2.70 0.61 3.80
C HIS A 76 -3.42 0.46 5.15
N LEU A 77 -3.87 -0.75 5.46
CA LEU A 77 -4.49 -1.16 6.70
C LEU A 77 -3.50 -2.06 7.46
N ARG A 78 -3.11 -1.65 8.65
CA ARG A 78 -1.92 -2.19 9.31
C ARG A 78 -2.21 -3.31 10.28
N ARG A 79 -1.36 -4.35 10.24
CA ARG A 79 -1.16 -5.32 11.31
C ARG A 79 0.34 -5.51 11.57
N PRO A 80 0.88 -4.98 12.66
CA PRO A 80 2.29 -5.13 12.98
C PRO A 80 2.63 -6.57 13.35
N SER A 81 3.81 -7.04 12.95
CA SER A 81 4.36 -8.31 13.41
C SER A 81 4.89 -8.25 14.85
N LYS A 82 5.20 -7.04 15.32
CA LYS A 82 5.68 -6.76 16.70
C LYS A 82 4.91 -5.58 17.28
N LEU A 83 4.35 -5.74 18.48
CA LEU A 83 3.64 -4.65 19.18
C LEU A 83 4.52 -3.43 19.44
N SER A 84 5.83 -3.61 19.57
CA SER A 84 6.79 -2.52 19.75
C SER A 84 6.93 -1.60 18.53
N THR A 85 6.31 -1.93 17.40
CA THR A 85 6.26 -1.09 16.20
C THR A 85 4.91 -0.38 16.03
N ILE A 86 4.03 -0.41 17.05
CA ILE A 86 2.82 0.40 17.03
C ILE A 86 3.21 1.85 17.30
N GLY A 87 3.17 2.67 16.27
CA GLY A 87 3.53 4.08 16.34
C GLY A 87 3.48 4.76 14.98
N PRO A 88 3.38 6.12 14.97
CA PRO A 88 3.26 6.88 13.72
C PRO A 88 4.44 6.66 12.75
N ALA A 89 5.67 6.51 13.30
CA ALA A 89 6.88 6.30 12.52
C ALA A 89 6.91 4.96 11.76
N ASP A 90 6.12 3.98 12.22
CA ASP A 90 6.03 2.65 11.62
C ASP A 90 4.71 2.43 10.86
N THR A 91 3.84 3.45 10.79
CA THR A 91 2.57 3.37 10.05
C THR A 91 2.80 3.75 8.59
N GLN A 92 2.28 2.92 7.71
CA GLN A 92 2.41 3.06 6.24
C GLN A 92 1.21 3.82 5.65
N PRO A 93 1.32 4.36 4.41
CA PRO A 93 2.45 4.31 3.48
C PRO A 93 3.64 5.19 3.90
N PHE A 94 4.84 4.90 3.34
CA PHE A 94 6.04 5.71 3.52
C PHE A 94 6.27 6.58 2.28
N ASP A 95 6.31 7.88 2.50
CA ASP A 95 6.56 8.84 1.43
C ASP A 95 8.06 9.01 1.17
N ASP A 96 8.42 9.11 -0.09
CA ASP A 96 9.75 9.57 -0.50
C ASP A 96 9.94 11.05 -0.13
N PRO A 97 11.02 11.44 0.55
CA PRO A 97 11.25 12.83 0.91
C PRO A 97 11.33 13.80 -0.28
N ALA A 98 11.69 13.30 -1.46
CA ALA A 98 11.69 14.09 -2.69
C ALA A 98 10.31 14.13 -3.38
N GLY A 99 9.27 13.53 -2.79
CA GLY A 99 7.91 13.54 -3.32
C GLY A 99 7.69 12.77 -4.62
N ARG A 100 8.60 11.86 -4.98
CA ARG A 100 8.53 11.10 -6.25
C ARG A 100 7.52 9.96 -6.20
N PHE A 101 7.37 9.33 -5.03
CA PHE A 101 6.48 8.20 -4.81
C PHE A 101 6.07 8.05 -3.33
N SER A 102 5.05 7.25 -3.10
CA SER A 102 4.71 6.68 -1.79
C SER A 102 4.70 5.16 -1.90
N PHE A 103 5.17 4.48 -0.84
CA PHE A 103 5.40 3.04 -0.81
C PHE A 103 4.74 2.38 0.38
N SER A 104 4.16 1.20 0.16
CA SER A 104 3.73 0.32 1.24
C SER A 104 4.04 -1.15 0.94
N HIS A 105 4.07 -1.97 2.00
CA HIS A 105 4.33 -3.39 1.91
C HIS A 105 3.41 -4.17 2.84
N ASN A 106 2.98 -5.33 2.37
CA ASN A 106 2.21 -6.31 3.14
C ASN A 106 2.92 -7.66 3.13
N GLY A 107 3.28 -8.16 4.31
CA GLY A 107 3.99 -9.40 4.50
C GLY A 107 5.22 -9.26 5.37
N ALA A 108 6.29 -9.99 5.05
CA ALA A 108 7.55 -9.94 5.78
C ALA A 108 8.74 -9.94 4.80
N LEU A 109 9.63 -8.98 4.98
CA LEU A 109 10.92 -8.90 4.31
C LEU A 109 12.00 -9.45 5.25
N ARG A 110 12.92 -10.31 4.73
CA ARG A 110 13.82 -11.10 5.59
C ARG A 110 15.17 -10.45 5.86
N HIS A 111 15.74 -9.78 4.88
CA HIS A 111 17.12 -9.28 4.96
C HIS A 111 17.24 -7.81 5.32
N GLU A 112 16.25 -7.27 6.02
CA GLU A 112 16.26 -5.86 6.45
C GLU A 112 17.50 -5.49 7.28
N GLY A 113 18.06 -6.44 8.03
CA GLY A 113 19.27 -6.22 8.85
C GLY A 113 20.49 -5.77 8.06
N ARG A 114 20.62 -6.18 6.78
CA ARG A 114 21.71 -5.76 5.88
C ARG A 114 21.74 -4.24 5.65
N PHE A 115 20.57 -3.64 5.61
CA PHE A 115 20.39 -2.22 5.26
C PHE A 115 20.19 -1.35 6.49
N ARG A 116 19.75 -1.92 7.63
CA ARG A 116 19.40 -1.18 8.86
C ARG A 116 20.57 -0.33 9.37
N LYS A 117 21.79 -0.89 9.42
CA LYS A 117 22.97 -0.15 9.88
C LYS A 117 23.25 1.05 8.97
N ARG A 118 23.29 0.84 7.65
CA ARG A 118 23.52 1.89 6.64
C ARG A 118 22.56 3.06 6.80
N PHE A 119 21.26 2.79 6.85
CA PHE A 119 20.24 3.84 6.93
C PHE A 119 20.16 4.50 8.30
N ARG A 120 20.46 3.76 9.38
CA ARG A 120 20.56 4.31 10.73
C ARG A 120 21.73 5.27 10.85
N ASP A 121 22.91 4.86 10.41
CA ASP A 121 24.12 5.69 10.46
C ASP A 121 23.97 6.97 9.61
N ALA A 122 23.17 6.90 8.56
CA ALA A 122 22.80 8.06 7.73
C ALA A 122 21.64 8.91 8.32
N GLY A 123 21.10 8.57 9.49
CA GLY A 123 19.99 9.30 10.11
C GLY A 123 18.67 9.22 9.37
N ARG A 124 18.48 8.21 8.50
CA ARG A 124 17.30 8.07 7.63
C ARG A 124 16.22 7.14 8.17
N LEU A 125 16.39 6.56 9.35
CA LEU A 125 15.38 5.71 10.00
C LEU A 125 14.75 6.41 11.17
N HIS A 126 13.41 6.43 11.20
CA HIS A 126 12.61 7.01 12.26
C HIS A 126 11.86 5.95 13.06
N GLY A 127 11.56 4.81 12.45
CA GLY A 127 10.86 3.66 13.03
C GLY A 127 11.72 2.40 13.15
N ARG A 128 11.04 1.29 13.34
CA ARG A 128 11.63 -0.04 13.52
C ARG A 128 11.13 -1.06 12.50
N ALA A 129 10.12 -0.71 11.69
CA ALA A 129 9.55 -1.60 10.69
C ALA A 129 10.55 -1.92 9.57
N ASP A 130 10.44 -3.11 9.01
CA ASP A 130 11.16 -3.53 7.81
C ASP A 130 10.75 -2.70 6.58
N THR A 131 9.51 -2.25 6.55
CA THR A 131 8.97 -1.41 5.48
C THR A 131 9.73 -0.09 5.31
N GLU A 132 10.13 0.56 6.42
CA GLU A 132 10.89 1.82 6.31
C GLU A 132 12.22 1.59 5.60
N MET A 133 12.92 0.50 5.92
CA MET A 133 14.18 0.17 5.26
C MET A 133 14.02 -0.11 3.76
N SER A 134 12.94 -0.82 3.39
CA SER A 134 12.66 -1.06 1.98
C SER A 134 12.26 0.21 1.23
N ALA A 135 11.57 1.15 1.89
CA ALA A 135 11.30 2.47 1.33
C ALA A 135 12.58 3.26 1.10
N ARG A 136 13.51 3.30 2.10
CA ARG A 136 14.83 3.97 1.96
C ARG A 136 15.70 3.34 0.87
N TRP A 137 15.62 2.01 0.73
CA TRP A 137 16.30 1.31 -0.36
C TRP A 137 15.73 1.73 -1.72
N LEU A 138 14.41 1.77 -1.85
CA LEU A 138 13.75 2.19 -3.07
C LEU A 138 14.07 3.65 -3.45
N GLU A 139 14.23 4.54 -2.46
CA GLU A 139 14.68 5.92 -2.68
C GLU A 139 16.06 5.99 -3.32
N ASP A 140 17.00 5.14 -2.85
CA ASP A 140 18.36 5.10 -3.38
C ASP A 140 18.43 4.52 -4.79
N GLU A 141 17.58 3.54 -5.10
CA GLU A 141 17.55 2.84 -6.40
C GLU A 141 16.58 3.51 -7.41
N TRP A 142 15.94 4.62 -7.03
CA TRP A 142 14.92 5.25 -7.88
C TRP A 142 15.53 5.84 -9.15
N ASP A 143 15.19 5.27 -10.30
CA ASP A 143 15.67 5.62 -11.64
C ASP A 143 14.80 6.68 -12.35
N GLY A 144 14.03 7.48 -11.60
CA GLY A 144 13.05 8.41 -12.15
C GLY A 144 11.69 7.78 -12.46
N GLY A 145 11.47 6.52 -12.04
CA GLY A 145 10.23 5.79 -12.27
C GLY A 145 10.12 5.16 -13.65
N ALA A 146 11.22 5.10 -14.40
CA ALA A 146 11.23 4.55 -15.77
C ALA A 146 10.73 3.10 -15.84
N ASN A 147 11.00 2.28 -14.81
CA ASN A 147 10.54 0.89 -14.75
C ASN A 147 10.20 0.44 -13.33
N VAL A 148 9.14 1.00 -12.74
CA VAL A 148 8.69 0.64 -11.39
C VAL A 148 8.45 -0.88 -11.21
N PRO A 149 7.84 -1.63 -12.17
CA PRO A 149 7.72 -3.08 -12.05
C PRO A 149 9.05 -3.82 -11.88
N ALA A 150 10.11 -3.40 -12.57
CA ALA A 150 11.43 -3.99 -12.41
C ALA A 150 12.07 -3.62 -11.06
N MET A 151 11.91 -2.37 -10.61
CA MET A 151 12.40 -1.93 -9.30
C MET A 151 11.72 -2.69 -8.15
N LEU A 152 10.40 -2.90 -8.19
CA LEU A 152 9.69 -3.67 -7.15
C LEU A 152 10.13 -5.14 -7.12
N ARG A 153 10.39 -5.75 -8.27
CA ARG A 153 10.96 -7.09 -8.35
C ARG A 153 12.37 -7.13 -7.75
N HIS A 154 13.24 -6.18 -8.12
CA HIS A 154 14.60 -6.08 -7.60
C HIS A 154 14.61 -5.83 -6.09
N LEU A 155 13.73 -4.97 -5.58
CA LEU A 155 13.54 -4.79 -4.13
C LEU A 155 13.18 -6.13 -3.46
N HIS A 156 12.21 -6.86 -4.00
CA HIS A 156 11.80 -8.16 -3.44
C HIS A 156 12.94 -9.18 -3.49
N GLU A 157 13.75 -9.20 -4.54
CA GLU A 157 14.95 -10.05 -4.66
C GLU A 157 16.04 -9.65 -3.64
N ALA A 158 16.26 -8.35 -3.42
CA ALA A 158 17.27 -7.85 -2.49
C ALA A 158 16.92 -8.14 -1.02
N PHE A 159 15.67 -8.05 -0.66
CA PHE A 159 15.19 -8.29 0.71
C PHE A 159 14.74 -9.73 0.95
N GLU A 160 14.29 -10.43 -0.09
CA GLU A 160 13.64 -11.73 -0.02
C GLU A 160 12.40 -11.74 0.91
N GLY A 161 11.73 -12.88 1.03
CA GLY A 161 10.58 -13.03 1.91
C GLY A 161 9.28 -13.24 1.17
N ASP A 162 8.17 -13.07 1.90
CA ASP A 162 6.80 -13.16 1.37
C ASP A 162 6.14 -11.79 1.56
N ALA A 163 6.24 -10.93 0.55
CA ALA A 163 5.77 -9.56 0.63
C ALA A 163 5.13 -9.06 -0.67
N ASN A 164 3.93 -8.51 -0.56
CA ASN A 164 3.33 -7.69 -1.60
C ASN A 164 3.81 -6.24 -1.43
N LEU A 165 4.12 -5.58 -2.53
CA LEU A 165 4.66 -4.23 -2.53
C LEU A 165 3.73 -3.33 -3.34
N ALA A 166 3.44 -2.14 -2.83
CA ALA A 166 2.61 -1.17 -3.55
C ALA A 166 3.28 0.20 -3.62
N VAL A 167 3.16 0.84 -4.77
CA VAL A 167 3.69 2.17 -5.04
C VAL A 167 2.62 3.03 -5.71
N LEU A 168 2.50 4.25 -5.24
CA LEU A 168 1.83 5.34 -5.95
C LEU A 168 2.88 6.37 -6.34
N THR A 169 3.00 6.67 -7.61
CA THR A 169 3.95 7.66 -8.13
C THR A 169 3.31 9.05 -8.25
N ARG A 170 4.13 10.08 -8.30
CA ARG A 170 3.69 11.49 -8.41
C ARG A 170 2.91 11.78 -9.70
N ASP A 171 3.10 11.02 -10.76
CA ASP A 171 2.30 11.11 -11.99
C ASP A 171 0.95 10.39 -11.90
N GLY A 172 0.63 9.81 -10.73
CA GLY A 172 -0.62 9.12 -10.45
C GLY A 172 -0.68 7.68 -10.95
N ALA A 173 0.44 7.09 -11.39
CA ALA A 173 0.46 5.67 -11.71
C ALA A 173 0.50 4.82 -10.43
N GLY A 174 -0.32 3.78 -10.38
CA GLY A 174 -0.39 2.82 -9.29
C GLY A 174 0.22 1.48 -9.67
N TYR A 175 1.04 0.91 -8.78
CA TYR A 175 1.70 -0.37 -8.99
C TYR A 175 1.50 -1.28 -7.78
N HIS A 176 1.21 -2.55 -8.03
CA HIS A 176 1.07 -3.55 -6.97
C HIS A 176 1.75 -4.87 -7.36
N TYR A 177 2.87 -5.18 -6.72
CA TYR A 177 3.64 -6.39 -6.93
C TYR A 177 3.12 -7.53 -6.04
N ALA A 178 2.89 -8.70 -6.63
CA ALA A 178 2.40 -9.90 -5.96
C ALA A 178 3.57 -10.82 -5.55
N GLY A 179 4.13 -10.61 -4.37
CA GLY A 179 5.25 -11.40 -3.83
C GLY A 179 4.89 -12.31 -2.66
N ASN A 180 3.68 -12.17 -2.10
CA ASN A 180 3.21 -12.97 -0.96
C ASN A 180 2.30 -14.10 -1.45
N SER A 181 2.67 -15.36 -1.11
CA SER A 181 1.91 -16.54 -1.50
C SER A 181 0.61 -16.74 -0.72
N GLU A 182 0.55 -16.21 0.51
CA GLU A 182 -0.58 -16.39 1.42
C GLU A 182 -1.61 -15.25 1.31
N ASN A 183 -1.25 -14.16 0.66
CA ASN A 183 -2.12 -13.01 0.47
C ASN A 183 -2.07 -12.56 -1.01
N PRO A 184 -2.93 -13.13 -1.88
CA PRO A 184 -2.90 -12.86 -3.30
C PRO A 184 -3.27 -11.41 -3.62
N VAL A 185 -2.80 -10.93 -4.77
CA VAL A 185 -3.17 -9.63 -5.32
C VAL A 185 -4.18 -9.82 -6.45
N PHE A 186 -5.25 -9.04 -6.40
CA PHE A 186 -6.26 -8.99 -7.44
C PHE A 186 -6.32 -7.59 -8.07
N THR A 187 -6.61 -7.54 -9.36
CA THR A 187 -7.11 -6.33 -10.02
C THR A 187 -8.59 -6.48 -10.32
N PHE A 188 -9.34 -5.41 -10.18
CA PHE A 188 -10.78 -5.34 -10.47
C PHE A 188 -11.22 -3.88 -10.60
N ASP A 189 -12.46 -3.68 -11.05
CA ASP A 189 -13.05 -2.36 -11.14
C ASP A 189 -14.19 -2.23 -10.12
N LEU A 190 -14.24 -1.11 -9.41
CA LEU A 190 -15.37 -0.64 -8.60
C LEU A 190 -16.00 0.55 -9.34
N GLY A 191 -17.02 0.27 -10.14
CA GLY A 191 -17.55 1.26 -11.07
C GLY A 191 -16.48 1.73 -12.06
N ARG A 192 -16.16 3.05 -12.03
CA ARG A 192 -15.11 3.65 -12.87
C ARG A 192 -13.71 3.56 -12.28
N ILE A 193 -13.57 3.14 -11.02
CA ILE A 193 -12.29 3.11 -10.30
C ILE A 193 -11.65 1.74 -10.48
N ARG A 194 -10.47 1.70 -11.07
CA ARG A 194 -9.64 0.50 -11.13
C ARG A 194 -8.87 0.32 -9.82
N VAL A 195 -8.83 -0.89 -9.30
CA VAL A 195 -8.21 -1.24 -8.02
C VAL A 195 -7.23 -2.40 -8.23
N ALA A 196 -6.05 -2.30 -7.60
CA ALA A 196 -5.17 -3.44 -7.37
C ALA A 196 -5.00 -3.61 -5.86
N SER A 197 -5.53 -4.71 -5.30
CA SER A 197 -5.63 -4.93 -3.85
C SER A 197 -5.08 -6.28 -3.45
N THR A 198 -4.52 -6.36 -2.24
CA THR A 198 -4.38 -7.64 -1.56
C THR A 198 -5.78 -8.25 -1.35
N GLY A 199 -5.87 -9.57 -1.49
CA GLY A 199 -7.01 -10.34 -0.99
C GLY A 199 -6.90 -10.51 0.51
N ILE A 200 -7.91 -11.10 1.14
CA ILE A 200 -7.81 -11.54 2.53
C ILE A 200 -6.89 -12.78 2.57
N HIS A 201 -6.27 -12.99 3.71
CA HIS A 201 -5.38 -14.12 3.98
C HIS A 201 -6.05 -15.48 3.70
N SER A 202 -6.23 -15.79 2.49
CA SER A 202 -6.48 -17.09 1.86
C SER A 202 -6.84 -16.85 0.39
N LEU A 203 -6.59 -17.83 -0.46
CA LEU A 203 -7.05 -17.83 -1.86
C LEU A 203 -8.57 -18.04 -2.00
N ASP A 204 -9.31 -17.77 -0.93
CA ASP A 204 -10.74 -17.99 -0.93
C ASP A 204 -11.42 -17.03 -1.91
N ARG A 205 -12.15 -17.59 -2.87
CA ARG A 205 -13.03 -16.87 -3.79
C ARG A 205 -14.09 -16.04 -3.08
N SER A 206 -14.26 -16.24 -1.78
CA SER A 206 -15.12 -15.44 -0.91
C SER A 206 -14.73 -13.96 -0.85
N PHE A 207 -13.48 -13.57 -1.18
CA PHE A 207 -13.10 -12.17 -1.29
C PHE A 207 -14.09 -11.35 -2.13
N PHE A 208 -14.41 -11.83 -3.35
CA PHE A 208 -15.38 -11.15 -4.20
C PHE A 208 -16.83 -11.38 -3.81
N ARG A 209 -17.12 -12.31 -2.90
CA ARG A 209 -18.47 -12.50 -2.37
C ARG A 209 -18.77 -11.54 -1.22
N TYR A 210 -17.81 -11.28 -0.35
CA TYR A 210 -18.02 -10.56 0.90
C TYR A 210 -17.37 -9.18 0.95
N VAL A 211 -16.19 -9.01 0.34
CA VAL A 211 -15.44 -7.75 0.40
C VAL A 211 -15.75 -6.85 -0.79
N ALA A 212 -15.75 -7.39 -2.00
CA ALA A 212 -16.00 -6.63 -3.22
C ALA A 212 -17.02 -7.32 -4.14
N PRO A 213 -18.28 -7.55 -3.70
CA PRO A 213 -19.28 -8.24 -4.52
C PRO A 213 -19.65 -7.49 -5.79
N GLU A 214 -19.58 -6.15 -5.76
CA GLU A 214 -19.83 -5.24 -6.87
C GLU A 214 -18.70 -5.18 -7.90
N ALA A 215 -17.52 -5.77 -7.59
CA ALA A 215 -16.36 -5.70 -8.45
C ALA A 215 -16.58 -6.39 -9.80
N THR A 216 -16.13 -5.74 -10.85
CA THR A 216 -16.11 -6.26 -12.23
C THR A 216 -14.66 -6.46 -12.71
N ASN A 217 -14.45 -7.03 -13.88
CA ASN A 217 -13.12 -7.22 -14.52
C ASN A 217 -12.06 -7.87 -13.59
N ARG A 218 -12.49 -8.82 -12.76
CA ARG A 218 -11.70 -9.47 -11.72
C ARG A 218 -10.58 -10.32 -12.31
N LYS A 219 -9.31 -10.05 -11.90
CA LYS A 219 -8.15 -10.83 -12.35
C LYS A 219 -7.21 -11.07 -11.18
N LEU A 220 -6.67 -12.29 -11.08
CA LEU A 220 -5.56 -12.60 -10.18
C LEU A 220 -4.25 -12.11 -10.81
N VAL A 221 -3.46 -11.38 -10.05
CA VAL A 221 -2.09 -11.01 -10.45
C VAL A 221 -1.18 -12.22 -10.20
N PRO A 222 -0.50 -12.76 -11.23
CA PRO A 222 0.40 -13.89 -11.04
C PRO A 222 1.53 -13.53 -10.05
N ARG A 223 2.00 -14.53 -9.30
CA ARG A 223 3.13 -14.36 -8.38
C ARG A 223 4.37 -13.82 -9.10
N SER A 224 5.11 -12.95 -8.43
CA SER A 224 6.29 -12.23 -8.95
C SER A 224 5.99 -11.33 -10.16
N ARG A 225 4.73 -10.91 -10.29
CA ARG A 225 4.31 -9.93 -11.29
C ARG A 225 3.76 -8.67 -10.62
N THR A 226 3.86 -7.57 -11.34
CA THR A 226 3.30 -6.28 -10.93
C THR A 226 2.06 -5.98 -11.77
N ALA A 227 0.95 -5.64 -11.12
CA ALA A 227 -0.15 -4.94 -11.75
C ALA A 227 0.20 -3.46 -11.86
N SER A 228 -0.07 -2.87 -13.00
CA SER A 228 -0.01 -1.41 -13.24
C SER A 228 -1.42 -0.91 -13.52
N ILE A 229 -1.84 0.16 -12.87
CA ILE A 229 -3.16 0.76 -12.99
C ILE A 229 -3.07 2.27 -13.15
#